data_75879e8a62bb7606d9014ada9d0b03e2
#
_entry.id   75879e8a62bb7606d9014ada9d0b03e2
#
_cell.length_a   1.000
_cell.length_b   1.000
_cell.length_c   1.000
_cell.angle_alpha   90.00
_cell.angle_beta   90.00
_cell.angle_gamma   90.00
#
_symmetry.space_group_name_H-M   'P 1'
#
loop_
_entity.id
_entity.type
_entity.pdbx_description
1 polymer ?
#
loop_
_entity_poly.entity_id
_entity_poly.type
_entity_poly.pdbx_seq_one_letter_code
_entity_poly.pdbx_strand_id
1 'polypeptide(L)'
;MLQNIKDIYSESIQIQISASSLLTENIANASQKVIQCLLGGNKVIACGISRSYANAQFLVSNLLNRYDIERPSFPSVLLSLESAVGSSLVFDQRAELLYQHQFNAVAQTGDLLLAFAPLGSEKVVLNTIANAVGKEIGVIALTGSNNDAIQGLLAEEDFEISIPTNKETRILENHLFVINAICELIDQTLFPRAWQDNDCPPNYSPIYLTNSLIH
;
A
#
# COMPACT_ATOMS: atom_id res chain seq x y z
N MET A 1 -6.27 -31.54 9.02
CA MET A 1 -5.55 -30.78 7.97
C MET A 1 -6.52 -30.19 6.94
N LEU A 2 -7.33 -30.99 6.20
CA LEU A 2 -8.27 -30.44 5.19
C LEU A 2 -9.28 -29.44 5.78
N GLN A 3 -9.85 -29.71 6.96
CA GLN A 3 -10.75 -28.78 7.63
C GLN A 3 -10.03 -27.47 7.97
N ASN A 4 -8.81 -27.53 8.51
CA ASN A 4 -8.03 -26.31 8.82
C ASN A 4 -7.77 -25.43 7.59
N ILE A 5 -7.56 -26.05 6.41
CA ILE A 5 -7.39 -25.29 5.15
C ILE A 5 -8.69 -24.57 4.79
N LYS A 6 -9.85 -25.26 4.91
CA LYS A 6 -11.15 -24.64 4.66
C LYS A 6 -11.42 -23.48 5.62
N ASP A 7 -11.06 -23.64 6.91
CA ASP A 7 -11.22 -22.60 7.91
C ASP A 7 -10.34 -21.38 7.60
N ILE A 8 -9.10 -21.60 7.12
CA ILE A 8 -8.17 -20.55 6.67
C ILE A 8 -8.77 -19.76 5.48
N TYR A 9 -9.33 -20.47 4.49
CA TYR A 9 -10.01 -19.81 3.36
C TYR A 9 -11.22 -19.02 3.82
N SER A 10 -12.06 -19.61 4.68
CA SER A 10 -13.26 -18.94 5.18
C SER A 10 -12.93 -17.68 5.94
N GLU A 11 -11.90 -17.70 6.80
CA GLU A 11 -11.41 -16.51 7.50
C GLU A 11 -10.95 -15.42 6.52
N SER A 12 -10.12 -15.78 5.52
CA SER A 12 -9.62 -14.83 4.52
C SER A 12 -10.77 -14.20 3.73
N ILE A 13 -11.71 -15.01 3.24
CA ILE A 13 -12.87 -14.53 2.47
C ILE A 13 -13.74 -13.58 3.33
N GLN A 14 -14.00 -13.89 4.59
CA GLN A 14 -14.80 -13.03 5.46
C GLN A 14 -14.15 -11.67 5.69
N ILE A 15 -12.82 -11.63 5.87
CA ILE A 15 -12.08 -10.37 6.01
C ILE A 15 -12.13 -9.58 4.70
N GLN A 16 -11.97 -10.23 3.54
CA GLN A 16 -12.09 -9.60 2.23
C GLN A 16 -13.47 -8.98 2.00
N ILE A 17 -14.54 -9.69 2.35
CA ILE A 17 -15.92 -9.17 2.26
C ILE A 17 -16.08 -7.93 3.15
N SER A 18 -15.62 -8.00 4.41
CA SER A 18 -15.67 -6.86 5.33
C SER A 18 -14.85 -5.68 4.81
N ALA A 19 -13.64 -5.94 4.34
CA ALA A 19 -12.76 -4.93 3.77
C ALA A 19 -13.39 -4.25 2.53
N SER A 20 -14.01 -5.02 1.62
CA SER A 20 -14.65 -4.45 0.44
C SER A 20 -15.78 -3.48 0.79
N SER A 21 -16.56 -3.78 1.85
CA SER A 21 -17.63 -2.90 2.29
C SER A 21 -17.15 -1.60 2.95
N LEU A 22 -15.98 -1.65 3.59
CA LEU A 22 -15.47 -0.53 4.39
C LEU A 22 -14.45 0.34 3.64
N LEU A 23 -13.69 -0.24 2.72
CA LEU A 23 -12.46 0.38 2.19
C LEU A 23 -12.54 0.76 0.72
N THR A 24 -13.60 0.40 -0.02
CA THR A 24 -13.69 0.68 -1.46
C THR A 24 -13.50 2.16 -1.77
N GLU A 25 -14.14 3.06 -1.03
CA GLU A 25 -14.02 4.50 -1.23
C GLU A 25 -12.61 4.99 -0.88
N ASN A 26 -12.04 4.53 0.23
CA ASN A 26 -10.68 4.90 0.64
C ASN A 26 -9.63 4.43 -0.37
N ILE A 27 -9.79 3.24 -0.93
CA ILE A 27 -8.90 2.71 -1.97
C ILE A 27 -9.01 3.54 -3.24
N ALA A 28 -10.22 3.91 -3.66
CA ALA A 28 -10.44 4.75 -4.83
C ALA A 28 -9.80 6.13 -4.66
N ASN A 29 -10.01 6.79 -3.51
CA ASN A 29 -9.44 8.10 -3.20
C ASN A 29 -7.90 8.03 -3.11
N ALA A 30 -7.35 7.00 -2.47
CA ALA A 30 -5.90 6.76 -2.42
C ALA A 30 -5.32 6.56 -3.82
N SER A 31 -5.98 5.76 -4.67
CA SER A 31 -5.56 5.56 -6.07
C SER A 31 -5.56 6.88 -6.84
N GLN A 32 -6.60 7.71 -6.68
CA GLN A 32 -6.66 9.02 -7.30
C GLN A 32 -5.52 9.94 -6.84
N LYS A 33 -5.15 9.90 -5.56
CA LYS A 33 -4.01 10.67 -5.01
C LYS A 33 -2.69 10.19 -5.61
N VAL A 34 -2.49 8.88 -5.79
CA VAL A 34 -1.32 8.34 -6.49
C VAL A 34 -1.28 8.82 -7.94
N ILE A 35 -2.40 8.73 -8.67
CA ILE A 35 -2.50 9.19 -10.05
C ILE A 35 -2.14 10.68 -10.17
N GLN A 36 -2.66 11.52 -9.29
CA GLN A 36 -2.36 12.97 -9.28
C GLN A 36 -0.88 13.23 -9.01
N CYS A 37 -0.26 12.52 -8.07
CA CYS A 37 1.17 12.59 -7.79
C CYS A 37 1.99 12.27 -9.06
N LEU A 38 1.68 11.17 -9.74
CA LEU A 38 2.40 10.74 -10.94
C LEU A 38 2.19 11.70 -12.13
N LEU A 39 0.98 12.20 -12.34
CA LEU A 39 0.67 13.20 -13.38
C LEU A 39 1.35 14.55 -13.10
N GLY A 40 1.56 14.88 -11.83
CA GLY A 40 2.33 16.05 -11.41
C GLY A 40 3.85 15.93 -11.65
N GLY A 41 4.32 14.79 -12.16
CA GLY A 41 5.75 14.52 -12.37
C GLY A 41 6.50 14.19 -11.08
N ASN A 42 5.77 13.91 -10.01
CA ASN A 42 6.29 13.55 -8.70
C ASN A 42 6.45 12.02 -8.57
N LYS A 43 7.01 11.58 -7.46
CA LYS A 43 7.28 10.15 -7.21
C LYS A 43 6.53 9.60 -6.01
N VAL A 44 6.28 8.32 -6.07
CA VAL A 44 5.79 7.52 -4.95
C VAL A 44 6.99 7.01 -4.16
N ILE A 45 7.00 7.26 -2.85
CA ILE A 45 8.00 6.74 -1.92
C ILE A 45 7.31 5.68 -1.06
N ALA A 46 7.82 4.47 -1.03
CA ALA A 46 7.23 3.38 -0.25
C ALA A 46 8.14 2.94 0.88
N CYS A 47 7.56 2.62 2.02
CA CYS A 47 8.28 2.02 3.15
C CYS A 47 7.43 0.98 3.89
N GLY A 48 8.10 -0.01 4.41
CA GLY A 48 7.57 -1.05 5.28
C GLY A 48 8.73 -1.74 5.97
N ILE A 49 8.49 -2.45 7.06
CA ILE A 49 9.54 -3.15 7.79
C ILE A 49 9.13 -4.60 8.07
N SER A 50 10.10 -5.50 8.23
CA SER A 50 9.84 -6.92 8.42
C SER A 50 9.04 -7.50 7.25
N ARG A 51 7.93 -8.15 7.47
CA ARG A 51 7.09 -8.77 6.43
C ARG A 51 6.46 -7.75 5.50
N SER A 52 6.07 -6.56 6.00
CA SER A 52 5.46 -5.51 5.18
C SER A 52 6.45 -4.84 4.21
N TYR A 53 7.75 -5.04 4.40
CA TYR A 53 8.77 -4.63 3.43
C TYR A 53 8.57 -5.29 2.06
N ALA A 54 8.16 -6.57 2.05
CA ALA A 54 7.85 -7.28 0.80
C ALA A 54 6.66 -6.63 0.05
N ASN A 55 5.64 -6.16 0.76
CA ASN A 55 4.52 -5.44 0.15
C ASN A 55 4.96 -4.10 -0.43
N ALA A 56 5.78 -3.33 0.28
CA ALA A 56 6.35 -2.08 -0.22
C ALA A 56 7.22 -2.31 -1.47
N GLN A 57 8.04 -3.36 -1.47
CA GLN A 57 8.86 -3.76 -2.61
C GLN A 57 8.00 -4.17 -3.82
N PHE A 58 6.93 -4.92 -3.60
CA PHE A 58 6.01 -5.33 -4.65
C PHE A 58 5.32 -4.13 -5.32
N LEU A 59 4.83 -3.16 -4.53
CA LEU A 59 4.28 -1.92 -5.05
C LEU A 59 5.28 -1.17 -5.95
N VAL A 60 6.50 -0.95 -5.44
CA VAL A 60 7.54 -0.21 -6.19
C VAL A 60 7.94 -0.96 -7.46
N SER A 61 8.02 -2.29 -7.41
CA SER A 61 8.27 -3.12 -8.60
C SER A 61 7.20 -2.94 -9.67
N ASN A 62 5.92 -2.95 -9.28
CA ASN A 62 4.81 -2.73 -10.20
C ASN A 62 4.83 -1.32 -10.81
N LEU A 63 5.21 -0.29 -10.05
CA LEU A 63 5.30 1.08 -10.57
C LEU A 63 6.50 1.27 -11.50
N LEU A 64 7.69 0.77 -11.14
CA LEU A 64 8.93 0.92 -11.91
C LEU A 64 8.94 0.11 -13.21
N ASN A 65 8.41 -1.10 -13.19
CA ASN A 65 8.39 -1.97 -14.36
C ASN A 65 7.03 -1.87 -15.05
N ARG A 66 6.11 -2.72 -14.66
CA ARG A 66 4.71 -2.76 -15.12
C ARG A 66 3.87 -3.52 -14.10
N TYR A 67 2.58 -3.28 -14.10
CA TYR A 67 1.62 -4.13 -13.41
C TYR A 67 1.10 -5.20 -14.38
N ASP A 68 0.23 -4.87 -15.30
CA ASP A 68 -0.36 -5.82 -16.25
C ASP A 68 -0.05 -5.46 -17.71
N ILE A 69 -0.15 -4.19 -18.08
CA ILE A 69 0.11 -3.70 -19.42
C ILE A 69 1.54 -3.16 -19.60
N GLU A 70 2.07 -3.24 -20.81
CA GLU A 70 3.33 -2.55 -21.16
C GLU A 70 3.12 -1.02 -21.14
N ARG A 71 3.90 -0.31 -20.34
CA ARG A 71 3.84 1.13 -20.16
C ARG A 71 5.18 1.72 -19.71
N PRO A 72 5.38 3.03 -19.81
CA PRO A 72 6.55 3.68 -19.23
C PRO A 72 6.63 3.50 -17.71
N SER A 73 7.85 3.47 -17.18
CA SER A 73 8.10 3.40 -15.74
C SER A 73 7.55 4.63 -15.02
N PHE A 74 6.91 4.42 -13.88
CA PHE A 74 6.52 5.51 -12.99
C PHE A 74 7.60 5.79 -11.95
N PRO A 75 7.90 7.06 -11.64
CA PRO A 75 8.87 7.42 -10.63
C PRO A 75 8.46 6.85 -9.27
N SER A 76 9.27 5.94 -8.72
CA SER A 76 9.02 5.38 -7.40
C SER A 76 10.32 4.99 -6.70
N VAL A 77 10.33 5.07 -5.37
CA VAL A 77 11.48 4.80 -4.52
C VAL A 77 11.06 3.91 -3.35
N LEU A 78 11.79 2.81 -3.14
CA LEU A 78 11.67 1.99 -1.94
C LEU A 78 12.69 2.47 -0.91
N LEU A 79 12.24 2.84 0.29
CA LEU A 79 13.15 3.05 1.41
C LEU A 79 13.67 1.70 1.89
N SER A 80 14.99 1.50 1.83
CA SER A 80 15.62 0.20 1.97
C SER A 80 16.37 0.05 3.30
N LEU A 81 16.31 -1.15 3.85
CA LEU A 81 17.16 -1.56 4.98
C LEU A 81 18.62 -1.80 4.54
N GLU A 82 18.82 -2.18 3.29
CA GLU A 82 20.11 -2.53 2.72
C GLU A 82 20.86 -1.28 2.25
N SER A 83 21.36 -0.51 3.20
CA SER A 83 22.14 0.69 2.89
C SER A 83 23.32 0.89 3.87
N ALA A 84 24.37 1.57 3.42
CA ALA A 84 25.47 1.98 4.30
C ALA A 84 24.96 2.81 5.50
N VAL A 85 23.91 3.61 5.28
CA VAL A 85 23.23 4.39 6.33
C VAL A 85 22.61 3.46 7.37
N GLY A 86 21.98 2.36 6.94
CA GLY A 86 21.37 1.38 7.86
C GLY A 86 22.37 0.78 8.83
N SER A 87 23.53 0.37 8.31
CA SER A 87 24.61 -0.17 9.14
C SER A 87 25.13 0.84 10.18
N SER A 88 25.32 2.09 9.77
CA SER A 88 25.78 3.16 10.67
C SER A 88 24.75 3.46 11.76
N LEU A 89 23.46 3.59 11.39
CA LEU A 89 22.40 3.88 12.35
C LEU A 89 22.17 2.75 13.34
N VAL A 90 22.33 1.48 12.92
CA VAL A 90 22.27 0.33 13.84
C VAL A 90 23.44 0.39 14.84
N PHE A 91 24.67 0.69 14.36
CA PHE A 91 25.82 0.87 15.22
C PHE A 91 25.63 2.01 16.24
N ASP A 92 25.04 3.12 15.80
CA ASP A 92 24.74 4.29 16.63
C ASP A 92 23.48 4.12 17.52
N GLN A 93 22.84 2.94 17.52
CA GLN A 93 21.59 2.65 18.22
C GLN A 93 20.42 3.58 17.84
N ARG A 94 20.36 4.01 16.58
CA ARG A 94 19.36 4.93 16.02
C ARG A 94 18.62 4.31 14.83
N ALA A 95 18.46 3.01 14.85
CA ALA A 95 17.84 2.26 13.74
C ALA A 95 16.40 2.73 13.39
N GLU A 96 15.68 3.29 14.37
CA GLU A 96 14.34 3.85 14.19
C GLU A 96 14.30 5.09 13.26
N LEU A 97 15.45 5.71 12.99
CA LEU A 97 15.56 6.87 12.09
C LEU A 97 15.94 6.49 10.66
N LEU A 98 16.11 5.20 10.36
CA LEU A 98 16.62 4.71 9.09
C LEU A 98 15.87 5.27 7.87
N TYR A 99 14.55 5.11 7.85
CA TYR A 99 13.75 5.60 6.73
C TYR A 99 13.61 7.11 6.72
N GLN A 100 13.59 7.74 7.89
CA GLN A 100 13.55 9.20 8.00
C GLN A 100 14.77 9.85 7.32
N HIS A 101 15.98 9.32 7.52
CA HIS A 101 17.18 9.83 6.85
C HIS A 101 17.12 9.67 5.33
N GLN A 102 16.71 8.48 4.85
CA GLN A 102 16.56 8.23 3.41
C GLN A 102 15.46 9.11 2.81
N PHE A 103 14.30 9.18 3.48
CA PHE A 103 13.17 10.02 3.06
C PHE A 103 13.59 11.48 2.92
N ASN A 104 14.30 12.03 3.91
CA ASN A 104 14.77 13.40 3.89
C ASN A 104 15.72 13.70 2.71
N ALA A 105 16.48 12.71 2.27
CA ALA A 105 17.42 12.87 1.16
C ALA A 105 16.75 12.86 -0.22
N VAL A 106 15.60 12.18 -0.36
CA VAL A 106 14.97 11.95 -1.68
C VAL A 106 13.62 12.63 -1.87
N ALA A 107 12.90 12.92 -0.77
CA ALA A 107 11.54 13.45 -0.82
C ALA A 107 11.52 14.94 -1.21
N GLN A 108 10.57 15.30 -2.06
CA GLN A 108 10.31 16.65 -2.56
C GLN A 108 8.83 16.99 -2.42
N THR A 109 8.52 18.27 -2.41
CA THR A 109 7.12 18.74 -2.40
C THR A 109 6.35 18.17 -3.60
N GLY A 110 5.16 17.63 -3.34
CA GLY A 110 4.32 16.97 -4.33
C GLY A 110 4.51 15.45 -4.41
N ASP A 111 5.56 14.90 -3.80
CA ASP A 111 5.71 13.45 -3.66
C ASP A 111 4.63 12.85 -2.74
N LEU A 112 4.52 11.53 -2.74
CA LEU A 112 3.55 10.80 -1.95
C LEU A 112 4.24 9.64 -1.22
N LEU A 113 4.02 9.54 0.10
CA LEU A 113 4.48 8.41 0.90
C LEU A 113 3.40 7.34 0.99
N LEU A 114 3.70 6.10 0.59
CA LEU A 114 2.92 4.91 0.91
C LEU A 114 3.62 4.12 2.03
N ALA A 115 3.02 4.10 3.21
CA ALA A 115 3.59 3.53 4.42
C ALA A 115 2.84 2.26 4.83
N PHE A 116 3.56 1.13 4.94
CA PHE A 116 3.00 -0.16 5.33
C PHE A 116 3.30 -0.45 6.80
N ALA A 117 2.30 -0.30 7.65
CA ALA A 117 2.38 -0.50 9.09
C ALA A 117 1.26 -1.42 9.60
N PRO A 118 1.32 -2.74 9.31
CA PRO A 118 0.26 -3.70 9.61
C PRO A 118 -0.07 -3.81 11.09
N LEU A 119 0.89 -3.56 11.98
CA LEU A 119 0.70 -3.67 13.44
C LEU A 119 0.47 -2.30 14.10
N GLY A 120 0.68 -1.19 13.39
CA GLY A 120 0.52 0.17 13.89
C GLY A 120 1.57 0.60 14.94
N SER A 121 2.61 -0.20 15.14
CA SER A 121 3.63 0.02 16.18
C SER A 121 5.06 0.08 15.64
N GLU A 122 5.23 0.05 14.33
CA GLU A 122 6.51 0.02 13.62
C GLU A 122 7.20 1.39 13.67
N LYS A 123 7.98 1.65 14.70
CA LYS A 123 8.61 2.96 14.99
C LYS A 123 9.31 3.58 13.77
N VAL A 124 10.02 2.76 12.99
CA VAL A 124 10.72 3.23 11.78
C VAL A 124 9.73 3.84 10.77
N VAL A 125 8.57 3.20 10.60
CA VAL A 125 7.51 3.66 9.69
C VAL A 125 6.79 4.86 10.28
N LEU A 126 6.42 4.82 11.57
CA LEU A 126 5.77 5.93 12.28
C LEU A 126 6.60 7.22 12.21
N ASN A 127 7.92 7.13 12.45
CA ASN A 127 8.83 8.27 12.34
C ASN A 127 8.88 8.84 10.93
N THR A 128 8.75 7.98 9.92
CA THR A 128 8.73 8.41 8.51
C THR A 128 7.42 9.10 8.16
N ILE A 129 6.28 8.59 8.63
CA ILE A 129 4.96 9.24 8.49
C ILE A 129 5.00 10.62 9.14
N ALA A 130 5.42 10.72 10.41
CA ALA A 130 5.51 12.00 11.12
C ALA A 130 6.40 13.02 10.38
N ASN A 131 7.50 12.54 9.80
CA ASN A 131 8.40 13.38 9.01
C ASN A 131 7.80 13.83 7.67
N ALA A 132 7.03 12.97 6.99
CA ALA A 132 6.32 13.30 5.75
C ALA A 132 5.25 14.37 6.01
N VAL A 133 4.41 14.17 7.03
CA VAL A 133 3.39 15.14 7.46
C VAL A 133 4.02 16.49 7.85
N GLY A 134 5.12 16.47 8.62
CA GLY A 134 5.86 17.68 8.99
C GLY A 134 6.49 18.44 7.81
N LYS A 135 6.56 17.82 6.62
CA LYS A 135 7.03 18.43 5.35
C LYS A 135 5.90 18.69 4.36
N GLU A 136 4.66 18.55 4.77
CA GLU A 136 3.47 18.70 3.91
C GLU A 136 3.51 17.75 2.68
N ILE A 137 4.11 16.57 2.85
CA ILE A 137 4.11 15.51 1.84
C ILE A 137 2.97 14.55 2.18
N GLY A 138 2.09 14.33 1.23
CA GLY A 138 0.91 13.48 1.41
C GLY A 138 1.26 12.05 1.81
N VAL A 139 0.41 11.44 2.62
CA VAL A 139 0.60 10.08 3.13
C VAL A 139 -0.60 9.20 2.78
N ILE A 140 -0.33 7.96 2.38
CA ILE A 140 -1.29 6.85 2.36
C ILE A 140 -0.72 5.78 3.29
N ALA A 141 -1.40 5.53 4.41
CA ALA A 141 -1.00 4.51 5.38
C ALA A 141 -1.84 3.25 5.19
N LEU A 142 -1.18 2.10 5.03
CA LEU A 142 -1.82 0.77 4.99
C LEU A 142 -1.60 0.10 6.34
N THR A 143 -2.70 -0.17 7.07
CA THR A 143 -2.68 -0.57 8.48
C THR A 143 -3.58 -1.77 8.75
N GLY A 144 -3.61 -2.23 9.98
CA GLY A 144 -4.64 -3.11 10.52
C GLY A 144 -5.49 -2.39 11.56
N SER A 145 -6.34 -3.11 12.28
CA SER A 145 -7.28 -2.51 13.26
C SER A 145 -6.60 -1.83 14.46
N ASN A 146 -5.32 -2.10 14.75
CA ASN A 146 -4.55 -1.46 15.82
C ASN A 146 -3.75 -0.27 15.26
N ASN A 147 -4.41 0.83 14.97
CA ASN A 147 -3.86 1.93 14.20
C ASN A 147 -3.90 3.31 14.89
N ASP A 148 -4.28 3.39 16.15
CA ASP A 148 -4.45 4.65 16.90
C ASP A 148 -3.23 5.59 16.78
N ALA A 149 -2.01 5.01 16.85
CA ALA A 149 -0.77 5.79 16.76
C ALA A 149 -0.59 6.41 15.35
N ILE A 150 -1.07 5.76 14.30
CA ILE A 150 -0.99 6.25 12.93
C ILE A 150 -2.05 7.31 12.69
N GLN A 151 -3.30 7.07 13.13
CA GLN A 151 -4.38 8.05 13.02
C GLN A 151 -4.01 9.38 13.69
N GLY A 152 -3.31 9.33 14.83
CA GLY A 152 -2.83 10.51 15.51
C GLY A 152 -1.72 11.28 14.79
N LEU A 153 -1.11 10.72 13.75
CA LEU A 153 -0.05 11.35 12.95
C LEU A 153 -0.57 11.94 11.64
N LEU A 154 -1.61 11.35 11.05
CA LEU A 154 -2.10 11.73 9.71
C LEU A 154 -2.74 13.12 9.72
N ALA A 155 -2.53 13.88 8.63
CA ALA A 155 -3.20 15.13 8.36
C ALA A 155 -4.61 14.87 7.75
N GLU A 156 -5.44 15.91 7.68
CA GLU A 156 -6.81 15.81 7.15
C GLU A 156 -6.87 15.30 5.70
N GLU A 157 -5.85 15.60 4.91
CA GLU A 157 -5.78 15.22 3.50
C GLU A 157 -5.11 13.86 3.28
N ASP A 158 -4.64 13.20 4.33
CA ASP A 158 -4.00 11.90 4.24
C ASP A 158 -5.04 10.78 4.27
N PHE A 159 -4.67 9.61 3.73
CA PHE A 159 -5.56 8.46 3.68
C PHE A 159 -5.03 7.32 4.53
N GLU A 160 -5.93 6.69 5.26
CA GLU A 160 -5.68 5.42 5.90
C GLU A 160 -6.52 4.32 5.29
N ILE A 161 -5.90 3.19 4.98
CA ILE A 161 -6.53 1.95 4.53
C ILE A 161 -6.33 0.92 5.63
N SER A 162 -7.27 0.88 6.57
CA SER A 162 -7.21 0.03 7.76
C SER A 162 -7.95 -1.28 7.54
N ILE A 163 -7.22 -2.38 7.39
CA ILE A 163 -7.81 -3.71 7.22
C ILE A 163 -8.50 -4.14 8.54
N PRO A 164 -9.77 -4.58 8.49
CA PRO A 164 -10.60 -4.85 9.68
C PRO A 164 -10.21 -6.15 10.39
N THR A 165 -8.95 -6.29 10.78
CA THR A 165 -8.42 -7.42 11.55
C THR A 165 -7.11 -7.05 12.26
N ASN A 166 -6.80 -7.79 13.35
CA ASN A 166 -5.53 -7.69 14.07
C ASN A 166 -4.54 -8.78 13.66
N LYS A 167 -4.94 -9.70 12.79
CA LYS A 167 -4.10 -10.83 12.40
C LYS A 167 -3.14 -10.41 11.28
N GLU A 168 -1.87 -10.19 11.63
CA GLU A 168 -0.84 -9.67 10.72
C GLU A 168 -0.84 -10.36 9.34
N THR A 169 -0.95 -11.69 9.30
CA THR A 169 -0.94 -12.44 8.05
C THR A 169 -2.12 -12.07 7.14
N ARG A 170 -3.29 -11.80 7.70
CA ARG A 170 -4.47 -11.37 6.95
C ARG A 170 -4.39 -9.91 6.55
N ILE A 171 -3.76 -9.08 7.37
CA ILE A 171 -3.48 -7.68 7.01
C ILE A 171 -2.56 -7.63 5.79
N LEU A 172 -1.44 -8.36 5.82
CA LEU A 172 -0.47 -8.40 4.71
C LEU A 172 -1.08 -8.92 3.41
N GLU A 173 -1.94 -9.95 3.48
CA GLU A 173 -2.68 -10.50 2.35
C GLU A 173 -3.62 -9.44 1.73
N ASN A 174 -4.33 -8.68 2.56
CA ASN A 174 -5.20 -7.60 2.10
C ASN A 174 -4.41 -6.37 1.62
N HIS A 175 -3.26 -6.04 2.23
CA HIS A 175 -2.37 -5.02 1.68
C HIS A 175 -1.91 -5.36 0.27
N LEU A 176 -1.60 -6.63 -0.01
CA LEU A 176 -1.25 -7.06 -1.37
C LEU A 176 -2.43 -6.88 -2.34
N PHE A 177 -3.66 -7.18 -1.91
CA PHE A 177 -4.86 -6.91 -2.70
C PHE A 177 -5.00 -5.41 -3.00
N VAL A 178 -4.84 -4.55 -1.99
CA VAL A 178 -4.91 -3.08 -2.15
C VAL A 178 -3.85 -2.57 -3.12
N ILE A 179 -2.61 -3.08 -3.05
CA ILE A 179 -1.54 -2.75 -4.00
C ILE A 179 -1.97 -3.07 -5.42
N ASN A 180 -2.50 -4.27 -5.65
CA ASN A 180 -2.97 -4.69 -6.96
C ASN A 180 -4.11 -3.79 -7.45
N ALA A 181 -5.09 -3.49 -6.60
CA ALA A 181 -6.20 -2.60 -6.95
C ALA A 181 -5.71 -1.19 -7.33
N ILE A 182 -4.79 -0.61 -6.56
CA ILE A 182 -4.19 0.70 -6.88
C ILE A 182 -3.47 0.65 -8.23
N CYS A 183 -2.62 -0.36 -8.48
CA CYS A 183 -1.87 -0.48 -9.72
C CYS A 183 -2.80 -0.67 -10.92
N GLU A 184 -3.84 -1.49 -10.78
CA GLU A 184 -4.86 -1.70 -11.82
C GLU A 184 -5.60 -0.40 -12.14
N LEU A 185 -6.06 0.34 -11.13
CA LEU A 185 -6.75 1.62 -11.33
C LEU A 185 -5.85 2.68 -11.97
N ILE A 186 -4.55 2.68 -11.67
CA ILE A 186 -3.57 3.54 -12.34
C ILE A 186 -3.50 3.20 -13.82
N ASP A 187 -3.31 1.93 -14.16
CA ASP A 187 -3.19 1.48 -15.55
C ASP A 187 -4.48 1.74 -16.34
N GLN A 188 -5.66 1.45 -15.78
CA GLN A 188 -6.95 1.74 -16.39
C GLN A 188 -7.17 3.24 -16.65
N THR A 189 -6.75 4.09 -15.73
CA THR A 189 -6.98 5.53 -15.81
C THR A 189 -5.99 6.21 -16.76
N LEU A 190 -4.71 5.84 -16.71
CA LEU A 190 -3.68 6.52 -17.48
C LEU A 190 -3.50 5.93 -18.89
N PHE A 191 -3.85 4.66 -19.09
CA PHE A 191 -3.68 3.95 -20.35
C PHE A 191 -4.94 3.19 -20.76
N PRO A 192 -6.11 3.85 -20.88
CA PRO A 192 -7.39 3.16 -21.10
C PRO A 192 -7.44 2.34 -22.40
N ARG A 193 -6.72 2.74 -23.46
CA ARG A 193 -6.67 2.00 -24.72
C ARG A 193 -5.85 0.72 -24.59
N ALA A 194 -4.66 0.80 -24.03
CA ALA A 194 -3.80 -0.36 -23.81
C ALA A 194 -4.45 -1.36 -22.85
N TRP A 195 -5.22 -0.88 -21.89
CA TRP A 195 -6.00 -1.72 -20.97
C TRP A 195 -7.11 -2.49 -21.70
N GLN A 196 -7.85 -1.83 -22.61
CA GLN A 196 -8.90 -2.47 -23.41
C GLN A 196 -8.36 -3.50 -24.42
N ASP A 197 -7.18 -3.24 -25.00
CA ASP A 197 -6.54 -4.13 -25.97
C ASP A 197 -5.93 -5.39 -25.29
N ASN A 198 -5.61 -5.32 -24.01
CA ASN A 198 -5.12 -6.44 -23.19
C ASN A 198 -6.23 -7.34 -22.64
N ASP A 199 -7.42 -7.22 -23.22
CA ASP A 199 -8.64 -7.82 -22.70
C ASP A 199 -8.44 -9.22 -22.14
N CYS A 200 -8.85 -9.32 -20.90
CA CYS A 200 -9.20 -10.53 -20.17
C CYS A 200 -9.71 -11.63 -21.14
N PRO A 201 -9.23 -12.86 -21.03
CA PRO A 201 -9.69 -13.95 -21.88
C PRO A 201 -11.22 -13.99 -21.87
N PRO A 202 -11.88 -14.26 -23.00
CA PRO A 202 -13.32 -14.04 -23.23
C PRO A 202 -14.30 -14.84 -22.35
N ASN A 203 -13.81 -15.39 -21.26
CA ASN A 203 -14.58 -16.23 -20.32
C ASN A 203 -14.67 -15.69 -18.87
N TYR A 204 -14.23 -14.46 -18.60
CA TYR A 204 -14.42 -13.87 -17.26
C TYR A 204 -15.76 -13.13 -17.24
N SER A 205 -16.84 -13.87 -17.00
CA SER A 205 -18.09 -13.25 -16.56
C SER A 205 -17.90 -12.78 -15.12
N PRO A 206 -18.07 -11.48 -14.80
CA PRO A 206 -18.05 -11.03 -13.41
C PRO A 206 -19.08 -11.85 -12.62
N ILE A 207 -18.62 -12.54 -11.58
CA ILE A 207 -19.51 -13.19 -10.64
C ILE A 207 -20.21 -12.05 -9.86
N TYR A 208 -21.34 -11.61 -10.38
CA TYR A 208 -22.25 -10.81 -9.57
C TYR A 208 -22.70 -11.73 -8.42
N LEU A 209 -22.26 -11.42 -7.22
CA LEU A 209 -22.82 -11.98 -6.00
C LEU A 209 -24.31 -11.57 -5.96
N THR A 210 -25.14 -12.37 -6.59
CA THR A 210 -26.59 -12.29 -6.37
C THR A 210 -26.83 -12.65 -4.91
N ASN A 211 -27.62 -11.82 -4.22
CA ASN A 211 -27.99 -11.89 -2.80
C ASN A 211 -28.71 -13.19 -2.37
N SER A 212 -28.37 -14.35 -2.93
CA SER A 212 -29.08 -15.63 -2.70
C SER A 212 -28.32 -16.64 -1.83
N LEU A 213 -27.25 -16.22 -1.13
CA LEU A 213 -26.51 -17.10 -0.20
C LEU A 213 -26.60 -16.64 1.27
N ILE A 214 -27.66 -15.92 1.64
CA ILE A 214 -28.01 -15.70 3.05
C ILE A 214 -29.32 -16.43 3.32
N HIS A 215 -29.22 -17.71 3.61
CA HIS A 215 -30.17 -18.48 4.40
C HIS A 215 -29.42 -19.57 5.18
#